data_1434e1cbfe79b2a9031f5df1ea179fe9
#
_entry.id   1434e1cbfe79b2a9031f5df1ea179fe9
#
_cell.length_a   1.000
_cell.length_b   1.000
_cell.length_c   1.000
_cell.angle_alpha   90.00
_cell.angle_beta   90.00
_cell.angle_gamma   90.00
#
_symmetry.space_group_name_H-M   'P 1'
#
loop_
_entity.id
_entity.type
_entity.pdbx_description
1 polymer ?
#
loop_
_entity_poly.entity_id
_entity_poly.type
_entity_poly.pdbx_seq_one_letter_code
_entity_poly.pdbx_strand_id
1 'polypeptide(L)'
;GAVQKAQNRPLDEERVRAQIMKTGNTEFCFRELDIHMDEGVFMSVQQINTLRRAALEGLKKAVIADQSRTTAVRKAAPDLPDRGADGEWSPLFSVLAETEEQFLAVRDAVVQAPELFRRVYADLGLAEKTERSKEVKKAVQDIRDAGIELFAALPWIFRREEPGDDRGAELLRKVDMLGADGVLIRNYEQYQLLEEEGFDKKTDLDHNLYVFNRCGKAFWNRLGVSGFSAPEELNARELGELGIRGAELTVYGYLPVMISAQCIAKTAGRCTHSPGLTFLTDRLGSRFPVKNQCDYCYNVIYNTLPLYLGMQKEEIRRLAPGMLRIQFSIETGEQAGKILDLVTEAFLGGGSPSAPDFEYTQGHFRRGVS
;
A
#
# COMPACT_ATOMS: atom_id res chain seq x y z
N GLY A 1 -33.09 38.39 -22.22
CA GLY A 1 -33.88 39.39 -22.97
C GLY A 1 -34.88 38.67 -23.85
N ALA A 2 -36.00 39.30 -24.15
CA ALA A 2 -37.01 38.72 -25.03
C ALA A 2 -36.48 38.69 -26.48
N VAL A 3 -36.75 37.59 -27.17
CA VAL A 3 -36.50 37.45 -28.62
C VAL A 3 -37.43 38.43 -29.35
N GLN A 4 -36.89 39.17 -30.30
CA GLN A 4 -37.62 40.19 -31.04
C GLN A 4 -37.85 39.70 -32.47
N LYS A 5 -38.89 40.26 -33.14
CA LYS A 5 -39.12 40.05 -34.58
C LYS A 5 -38.04 40.82 -35.36
N ALA A 6 -37.43 40.16 -36.34
CA ALA A 6 -36.39 40.78 -37.14
C ALA A 6 -36.97 41.89 -38.01
N GLN A 7 -36.35 43.07 -37.95
CA GLN A 7 -36.73 44.21 -38.81
C GLN A 7 -35.98 44.24 -40.13
N ASN A 8 -34.69 43.85 -40.13
CA ASN A 8 -33.85 43.92 -41.35
C ASN A 8 -33.15 42.58 -41.68
N ARG A 9 -32.62 41.88 -40.67
CA ARG A 9 -31.88 40.63 -40.92
C ARG A 9 -32.23 39.59 -39.83
N PRO A 10 -32.94 38.54 -40.17
CA PRO A 10 -33.25 37.46 -39.24
C PRO A 10 -31.97 36.75 -38.76
N LEU A 11 -32.11 36.12 -37.61
CA LEU A 11 -31.03 35.34 -37.02
C LEU A 11 -30.82 34.09 -37.84
N ASP A 12 -29.60 33.74 -38.13
CA ASP A 12 -29.16 32.58 -38.88
C ASP A 12 -28.59 31.53 -37.94
N GLU A 13 -28.97 30.27 -38.15
CA GLU A 13 -28.58 29.14 -37.32
C GLU A 13 -27.03 28.98 -37.26
N GLU A 14 -26.34 29.10 -38.40
CA GLU A 14 -24.91 28.99 -38.45
C GLU A 14 -24.19 30.03 -37.58
N ARG A 15 -24.75 31.26 -37.57
CA ARG A 15 -24.23 32.36 -36.74
C ARG A 15 -24.49 32.13 -35.27
N VAL A 16 -25.63 31.56 -34.89
CA VAL A 16 -25.91 31.18 -33.50
C VAL A 16 -24.97 30.06 -33.08
N ARG A 17 -24.84 29.04 -33.86
CA ARG A 17 -23.92 27.91 -33.65
C ARG A 17 -22.49 28.41 -33.45
N ALA A 18 -21.98 29.25 -34.34
CA ALA A 18 -20.65 29.82 -34.28
C ALA A 18 -20.39 30.64 -33.00
N GLN A 19 -21.44 31.27 -32.43
CA GLN A 19 -21.30 32.04 -31.18
C GLN A 19 -21.45 31.14 -29.92
N ILE A 20 -22.34 30.16 -29.95
CA ILE A 20 -22.57 29.25 -28.81
C ILE A 20 -21.35 28.31 -28.61
N MET A 21 -20.80 27.80 -29.68
CA MET A 21 -19.64 26.90 -29.60
C MET A 21 -18.33 27.54 -29.12
N LYS A 22 -18.28 28.85 -29.00
CA LYS A 22 -17.11 29.56 -28.42
C LYS A 22 -17.07 29.41 -26.90
N THR A 23 -16.53 28.28 -26.44
CA THR A 23 -16.39 28.02 -25.00
C THR A 23 -15.27 28.82 -24.31
N GLY A 24 -14.36 29.42 -25.10
CA GLY A 24 -13.29 30.30 -24.60
C GLY A 24 -12.38 29.59 -23.56
N ASN A 25 -12.12 30.28 -22.45
CA ASN A 25 -11.31 29.78 -21.33
C ASN A 25 -12.17 29.05 -20.27
N THR A 26 -13.17 28.28 -20.72
CA THR A 26 -13.97 27.43 -19.81
C THR A 26 -13.49 25.98 -19.90
N GLU A 27 -13.82 25.20 -18.90
CA GLU A 27 -13.48 23.77 -18.79
C GLU A 27 -14.40 22.89 -19.66
N PHE A 28 -15.37 23.50 -20.39
CA PHE A 28 -16.41 22.79 -21.15
C PHE A 28 -16.17 22.87 -22.65
N CYS A 29 -16.60 21.82 -23.36
CA CYS A 29 -16.73 21.81 -24.81
C CYS A 29 -18.09 21.20 -25.20
N PHE A 30 -18.65 21.65 -26.33
CA PHE A 30 -19.84 21.06 -26.89
C PHE A 30 -19.46 19.83 -27.72
N ARG A 31 -20.08 18.68 -27.47
CA ARG A 31 -20.01 17.51 -28.37
C ARG A 31 -21.04 17.62 -29.47
N GLU A 32 -22.26 17.97 -29.09
CA GLU A 32 -23.41 18.12 -29.98
C GLU A 32 -24.14 19.41 -29.61
N LEU A 33 -24.76 20.06 -30.59
CA LEU A 33 -25.55 21.25 -30.40
C LEU A 33 -26.71 21.25 -31.39
N ASP A 34 -27.93 21.06 -30.87
CA ASP A 34 -29.18 21.20 -31.61
C ASP A 34 -29.73 22.61 -31.36
N ILE A 35 -30.15 23.24 -32.45
CA ILE A 35 -30.70 24.61 -32.42
C ILE A 35 -32.12 24.59 -32.98
N HIS A 36 -33.09 24.96 -32.15
CA HIS A 36 -34.47 25.12 -32.54
C HIS A 36 -34.82 26.60 -32.46
N MET A 37 -35.14 27.20 -33.58
CA MET A 37 -35.48 28.65 -33.68
C MET A 37 -36.72 28.81 -34.56
N ASP A 38 -37.56 29.79 -34.18
CA ASP A 38 -38.65 30.25 -35.04
C ASP A 38 -38.10 31.10 -36.19
N GLU A 39 -38.83 31.15 -37.29
CA GLU A 39 -38.45 31.99 -38.42
C GLU A 39 -38.66 33.47 -38.13
N GLY A 40 -37.78 34.29 -38.69
CA GLY A 40 -37.92 35.77 -38.61
C GLY A 40 -37.58 36.37 -37.23
N VAL A 41 -36.89 35.63 -36.36
CA VAL A 41 -36.46 36.14 -35.05
C VAL A 41 -35.10 36.87 -35.12
N PHE A 42 -34.89 37.78 -34.15
CA PHE A 42 -33.65 38.51 -33.99
C PHE A 42 -33.16 38.46 -32.55
N MET A 43 -31.85 38.18 -32.39
CA MET A 43 -31.12 38.29 -31.13
C MET A 43 -29.73 38.87 -31.42
N SER A 44 -29.30 39.82 -30.63
CA SER A 44 -27.96 40.38 -30.78
C SER A 44 -26.85 39.37 -30.37
N VAL A 45 -25.66 39.47 -30.98
CA VAL A 45 -24.51 38.69 -30.59
C VAL A 45 -24.16 38.78 -29.09
N GLN A 46 -24.39 39.99 -28.52
CA GLN A 46 -24.20 40.19 -27.08
C GLN A 46 -25.18 39.37 -26.25
N GLN A 47 -26.44 39.26 -26.65
CA GLN A 47 -27.45 38.45 -25.96
C GLN A 47 -27.11 36.96 -26.08
N ILE A 48 -26.67 36.45 -27.26
CA ILE A 48 -26.25 35.07 -27.45
C ILE A 48 -25.05 34.76 -26.56
N ASN A 49 -24.07 35.65 -26.49
CA ASN A 49 -22.90 35.50 -25.63
C ASN A 49 -23.26 35.49 -24.15
N THR A 50 -24.23 36.35 -23.75
CA THR A 50 -24.71 36.36 -22.36
C THR A 50 -25.43 35.06 -22.01
N LEU A 51 -26.29 34.56 -22.89
CA LEU A 51 -26.96 33.27 -22.72
C LEU A 51 -25.93 32.15 -22.55
N ARG A 52 -24.95 32.05 -23.45
CA ARG A 52 -23.88 31.05 -23.38
C ARG A 52 -23.13 31.11 -22.05
N ARG A 53 -22.68 32.29 -21.63
CA ARG A 53 -21.96 32.47 -20.37
C ARG A 53 -22.80 32.05 -19.16
N ALA A 54 -24.08 32.46 -19.14
CA ALA A 54 -24.97 32.05 -18.07
C ALA A 54 -25.22 30.56 -18.02
N ALA A 55 -25.36 29.91 -19.19
CA ALA A 55 -25.53 28.45 -19.27
C ALA A 55 -24.28 27.71 -18.78
N LEU A 56 -23.06 28.10 -19.21
CA LEU A 56 -21.81 27.49 -18.79
C LEU A 56 -21.54 27.72 -17.29
N GLU A 57 -21.84 28.91 -16.78
CA GLU A 57 -21.73 29.21 -15.34
C GLU A 57 -22.73 28.40 -14.50
N GLY A 58 -23.96 28.23 -15.01
CA GLY A 58 -24.99 27.42 -14.39
C GLY A 58 -24.56 25.93 -14.37
N LEU A 59 -24.02 25.41 -15.46
CA LEU A 59 -23.50 24.05 -15.55
C LEU A 59 -22.33 23.85 -14.56
N LYS A 60 -21.37 24.78 -14.52
CA LYS A 60 -20.27 24.73 -13.56
C LYS A 60 -20.76 24.66 -12.12
N LYS A 61 -21.74 25.52 -11.76
CA LYS A 61 -22.34 25.49 -10.42
C LYS A 61 -23.05 24.18 -10.12
N ALA A 62 -23.79 23.62 -11.09
CA ALA A 62 -24.47 22.35 -10.93
C ALA A 62 -23.50 21.19 -10.72
N VAL A 63 -22.43 21.13 -11.53
CA VAL A 63 -21.37 20.11 -11.38
C VAL A 63 -20.67 20.22 -10.01
N ILE A 64 -20.33 21.46 -9.58
CA ILE A 64 -19.72 21.67 -8.27
C ILE A 64 -20.68 21.27 -7.14
N ALA A 65 -21.96 21.62 -7.25
CA ALA A 65 -22.96 21.28 -6.24
C ALA A 65 -23.17 19.77 -6.11
N ASP A 66 -23.19 19.06 -7.24
CA ASP A 66 -23.30 17.59 -7.29
C ASP A 66 -22.12 16.91 -6.62
N GLN A 67 -20.90 17.43 -6.83
CA GLN A 67 -19.68 16.90 -6.23
C GLN A 67 -19.38 17.46 -4.82
N SER A 68 -20.10 18.50 -4.39
CA SER A 68 -19.91 19.10 -3.08
C SER A 68 -20.50 18.22 -1.99
N ARG A 69 -19.64 17.75 -1.08
CA ARG A 69 -20.11 17.08 0.13
C ARG A 69 -20.83 18.13 1.00
N THR A 70 -22.07 17.87 1.36
CA THR A 70 -22.72 18.60 2.44
C THR A 70 -21.84 18.45 3.69
N THR A 71 -21.45 19.58 4.29
CA THR A 71 -20.70 19.57 5.55
C THR A 71 -21.52 18.77 6.54
N ALA A 72 -21.10 17.52 6.79
CA ALA A 72 -21.72 16.75 7.85
C ALA A 72 -21.56 17.56 9.14
N VAL A 73 -22.65 17.80 9.82
CA VAL A 73 -22.62 18.31 11.20
C VAL A 73 -21.56 17.49 11.93
N ARG A 74 -20.58 18.16 12.52
CA ARG A 74 -19.50 17.53 13.27
C ARG A 74 -20.13 16.58 14.27
N LYS A 75 -20.26 15.30 13.92
CA LYS A 75 -20.57 14.27 14.90
C LYS A 75 -19.47 14.31 15.94
N ALA A 76 -19.81 14.00 17.19
CA ALA A 76 -18.85 13.89 18.27
C ALA A 76 -17.56 13.19 17.78
N ALA A 77 -16.42 13.63 18.29
CA ALA A 77 -15.14 13.01 17.93
C ALA A 77 -15.29 11.48 18.00
N PRO A 78 -14.80 10.75 17.01
CA PRO A 78 -14.91 9.30 17.05
C PRO A 78 -14.29 8.79 18.34
N ASP A 79 -14.93 7.78 18.95
CA ASP A 79 -14.36 7.08 20.07
C ASP A 79 -13.06 6.43 19.59
N LEU A 80 -11.94 7.01 20.00
CA LEU A 80 -10.63 6.58 19.51
C LEU A 80 -10.15 5.42 20.40
N PRO A 81 -9.68 4.32 19.80
CA PRO A 81 -9.17 3.18 20.57
C PRO A 81 -8.09 3.65 21.55
N ASP A 82 -8.14 3.11 22.74
CA ASP A 82 -7.21 3.41 23.83
C ASP A 82 -5.75 3.13 23.38
N ARG A 83 -4.80 3.80 24.04
CA ARG A 83 -3.35 3.58 23.80
C ARG A 83 -2.88 2.18 24.22
N GLY A 84 -3.76 1.41 24.87
CA GLY A 84 -3.51 0.08 25.42
C GLY A 84 -3.17 0.12 26.90
N ALA A 85 -3.51 -0.95 27.63
CA ALA A 85 -3.24 -1.08 29.04
C ALA A 85 -1.75 -1.22 29.35
N ASP A 86 -1.31 -0.69 30.48
CA ASP A 86 0.04 -0.92 31.01
C ASP A 86 0.17 -2.39 31.43
N GLY A 87 1.14 -3.09 30.84
CA GLY A 87 1.46 -4.48 31.14
C GLY A 87 2.94 -4.75 30.86
N GLU A 88 3.46 -5.83 31.40
CA GLU A 88 4.81 -6.28 31.10
C GLU A 88 4.88 -6.62 29.60
N TRP A 89 5.79 -5.97 28.88
CA TRP A 89 5.99 -6.20 27.46
C TRP A 89 6.99 -7.31 27.25
N SER A 90 6.57 -8.36 26.57
CA SER A 90 7.41 -9.46 26.10
C SER A 90 7.36 -9.46 24.58
N PRO A 91 8.49 -9.21 23.89
CA PRO A 91 8.49 -9.14 22.43
C PRO A 91 8.28 -10.51 21.81
N LEU A 92 7.35 -10.58 20.87
CA LEU A 92 7.20 -11.69 19.93
C LEU A 92 7.62 -11.22 18.54
N PHE A 93 8.16 -12.13 17.75
CA PHE A 93 8.62 -11.80 16.41
C PHE A 93 7.61 -12.25 15.34
N SER A 94 7.49 -11.41 14.31
CA SER A 94 6.95 -11.79 13.02
C SER A 94 8.07 -11.72 11.99
N VAL A 95 8.09 -12.65 11.03
CA VAL A 95 9.15 -12.71 10.03
C VAL A 95 8.54 -12.80 8.65
N LEU A 96 8.99 -11.93 7.72
CA LEU A 96 8.62 -11.98 6.31
C LEU A 96 9.76 -12.57 5.50
N ALA A 97 9.47 -13.59 4.69
CA ALA A 97 10.38 -14.22 3.76
C ALA A 97 9.86 -14.14 2.32
N GLU A 98 10.68 -13.64 1.40
CA GLU A 98 10.34 -13.50 -0.01
C GLU A 98 10.93 -14.60 -0.91
N THR A 99 11.90 -15.38 -0.42
CA THR A 99 12.54 -16.44 -1.18
C THR A 99 12.46 -17.77 -0.45
N GLU A 100 12.62 -18.87 -1.20
CA GLU A 100 12.63 -20.22 -0.64
C GLU A 100 13.73 -20.40 0.41
N GLU A 101 14.96 -19.93 0.13
CA GLU A 101 16.08 -20.03 1.05
C GLU A 101 15.82 -19.28 2.36
N GLN A 102 15.27 -18.07 2.29
CA GLN A 102 14.86 -17.29 3.45
C GLN A 102 13.77 -18.01 4.25
N PHE A 103 12.75 -18.55 3.55
CA PHE A 103 11.65 -19.26 4.19
C PHE A 103 12.10 -20.52 4.94
N LEU A 104 13.06 -21.26 4.37
CA LEU A 104 13.66 -22.42 5.04
C LEU A 104 14.49 -22.00 6.27
N ALA A 105 15.25 -20.92 6.18
CA ALA A 105 16.00 -20.40 7.34
C ALA A 105 15.05 -19.91 8.47
N VAL A 106 13.93 -19.28 8.10
CA VAL A 106 12.88 -18.88 9.06
C VAL A 106 12.24 -20.09 9.72
N ARG A 107 11.92 -21.15 8.95
CA ARG A 107 11.42 -22.40 9.49
C ARG A 107 12.37 -23.00 10.52
N ASP A 108 13.68 -23.03 10.24
CA ASP A 108 14.69 -23.59 11.15
C ASP A 108 14.73 -22.82 12.48
N ALA A 109 14.69 -21.50 12.44
CA ALA A 109 14.62 -20.65 13.64
C ALA A 109 13.31 -20.85 14.41
N VAL A 110 12.16 -20.93 13.72
CA VAL A 110 10.85 -21.17 14.34
C VAL A 110 10.81 -22.54 15.04
N VAL A 111 11.32 -23.58 14.41
CA VAL A 111 11.35 -24.92 15.00
C VAL A 111 12.28 -24.98 16.22
N GLN A 112 13.37 -24.22 16.19
CA GLN A 112 14.34 -24.18 17.28
C GLN A 112 13.81 -23.45 18.53
N ALA A 113 13.06 -22.36 18.35
CA ALA A 113 12.56 -21.51 19.44
C ALA A 113 11.14 -20.96 19.14
N PRO A 114 10.11 -21.83 19.06
CA PRO A 114 8.77 -21.44 18.64
C PRO A 114 8.13 -20.38 19.55
N GLU A 115 8.48 -20.35 20.82
CA GLU A 115 7.97 -19.39 21.79
C GLU A 115 8.35 -17.93 21.51
N LEU A 116 9.33 -17.70 20.64
CA LEU A 116 9.76 -16.36 20.24
C LEU A 116 8.95 -15.79 19.08
N PHE A 117 8.30 -16.64 18.33
CA PHE A 117 7.63 -16.25 17.09
C PHE A 117 6.10 -16.29 17.24
N ARG A 118 5.44 -15.37 16.61
CA ARG A 118 3.98 -15.34 16.53
C ARG A 118 3.49 -15.62 15.13
N ARG A 119 4.23 -15.13 14.11
CA ARG A 119 3.75 -15.14 12.73
C ARG A 119 4.89 -15.23 11.73
N VAL A 120 4.66 -15.95 10.66
CA VAL A 120 5.50 -15.96 9.47
C VAL A 120 4.70 -15.45 8.28
N TYR A 121 5.22 -14.50 7.56
CA TYR A 121 4.70 -14.03 6.28
C TYR A 121 5.50 -14.69 5.16
N ALA A 122 4.84 -15.43 4.31
CA ALA A 122 5.41 -15.99 3.09
C ALA A 122 4.99 -15.13 1.89
N ASP A 123 5.95 -14.68 1.08
CA ASP A 123 5.61 -14.04 -0.20
C ASP A 123 4.75 -14.96 -1.05
N LEU A 124 3.73 -14.41 -1.71
CA LEU A 124 2.78 -15.20 -2.49
C LEU A 124 3.44 -15.99 -3.63
N GLY A 125 4.61 -15.57 -4.11
CA GLY A 125 5.41 -16.30 -5.07
C GLY A 125 5.93 -17.67 -4.55
N LEU A 126 5.89 -17.91 -3.23
CA LEU A 126 6.22 -19.21 -2.64
C LEU A 126 5.09 -20.24 -2.77
N ALA A 127 3.86 -19.81 -3.08
CA ALA A 127 2.70 -20.69 -3.16
C ALA A 127 2.91 -21.84 -4.15
N GLU A 128 3.39 -21.56 -5.35
CA GLU A 128 3.63 -22.59 -6.35
C GLU A 128 4.77 -23.54 -5.98
N LYS A 129 5.68 -23.09 -5.11
CA LYS A 129 6.77 -23.93 -4.60
C LYS A 129 6.30 -24.93 -3.56
N THR A 130 5.17 -24.68 -2.87
CA THR A 130 4.60 -25.67 -1.93
C THR A 130 4.19 -26.96 -2.63
N GLU A 131 3.85 -26.90 -3.93
CA GLU A 131 3.54 -28.09 -4.71
C GLU A 131 4.77 -28.74 -5.34
N ARG A 132 5.80 -27.95 -5.67
CA ARG A 132 6.97 -28.39 -6.44
C ARG A 132 8.19 -28.77 -5.57
N SER A 133 8.31 -28.18 -4.37
CA SER A 133 9.41 -28.42 -3.43
C SER A 133 8.90 -29.15 -2.18
N LYS A 134 9.42 -30.33 -1.93
CA LYS A 134 9.12 -31.09 -0.71
C LYS A 134 9.60 -30.38 0.55
N GLU A 135 10.71 -29.63 0.42
CA GLU A 135 11.31 -28.85 1.48
C GLU A 135 10.39 -27.71 1.90
N VAL A 136 9.85 -26.95 0.93
CA VAL A 136 8.89 -25.83 1.21
C VAL A 136 7.60 -26.39 1.81
N LYS A 137 7.05 -27.47 1.24
CA LYS A 137 5.86 -28.12 1.79
C LYS A 137 6.05 -28.56 3.23
N LYS A 138 7.21 -29.16 3.53
CA LYS A 138 7.57 -29.56 4.88
C LYS A 138 7.72 -28.35 5.79
N ALA A 139 8.36 -27.28 5.32
CA ALA A 139 8.54 -26.06 6.10
C ALA A 139 7.20 -25.42 6.50
N VAL A 140 6.22 -25.37 5.60
CA VAL A 140 4.85 -24.94 5.92
C VAL A 140 4.25 -25.79 7.04
N GLN A 141 4.41 -27.11 6.97
CA GLN A 141 3.89 -28.00 8.00
C GLN A 141 4.64 -27.82 9.33
N ASP A 142 5.96 -27.74 9.31
CA ASP A 142 6.78 -27.53 10.52
C ASP A 142 6.40 -26.23 11.26
N ILE A 143 6.18 -25.13 10.51
CA ILE A 143 5.74 -23.83 11.07
C ILE A 143 4.36 -23.96 11.74
N ARG A 144 3.43 -24.65 11.10
CA ARG A 144 2.08 -24.90 11.64
C ARG A 144 2.09 -25.79 12.88
N ASP A 145 2.88 -26.87 12.84
CA ASP A 145 3.02 -27.78 13.98
C ASP A 145 3.65 -27.08 15.19
N ALA A 146 4.47 -26.05 14.95
CA ALA A 146 4.98 -25.16 15.98
C ALA A 146 3.93 -24.17 16.55
N GLY A 147 2.71 -24.15 16.00
CA GLY A 147 1.62 -23.25 16.43
C GLY A 147 1.78 -21.81 15.97
N ILE A 148 2.58 -21.56 14.95
CA ILE A 148 2.87 -20.23 14.42
C ILE A 148 1.93 -19.93 13.25
N GLU A 149 1.33 -18.73 13.24
CA GLU A 149 0.44 -18.28 12.17
C GLU A 149 1.23 -18.08 10.86
N LEU A 150 0.74 -18.66 9.78
CA LEU A 150 1.30 -18.48 8.44
C LEU A 150 0.40 -17.54 7.64
N PHE A 151 0.92 -16.40 7.21
CA PHE A 151 0.19 -15.44 6.38
C PHE A 151 0.81 -15.33 5.00
N ALA A 152 -0.02 -15.13 3.98
CA ALA A 152 0.43 -14.82 2.64
C ALA A 152 0.68 -13.31 2.51
N ALA A 153 1.90 -12.90 2.19
CA ALA A 153 2.20 -11.51 1.83
C ALA A 153 1.82 -11.27 0.37
N LEU A 154 0.82 -10.44 0.14
CA LEU A 154 0.32 -10.15 -1.20
C LEU A 154 1.26 -9.19 -1.96
N PRO A 155 1.22 -9.17 -3.31
CA PRO A 155 2.13 -8.35 -4.11
C PRO A 155 1.95 -6.85 -3.84
N TRP A 156 3.03 -6.05 -3.95
CA TRP A 156 2.97 -4.61 -3.76
C TRP A 156 2.04 -3.91 -4.77
N ILE A 157 2.07 -4.37 -6.03
CA ILE A 157 1.19 -3.88 -7.09
C ILE A 157 0.32 -5.05 -7.55
N PHE A 158 -0.98 -4.88 -7.37
CA PHE A 158 -2.00 -5.78 -7.88
C PHE A 158 -3.08 -4.92 -8.54
N ARG A 159 -3.45 -5.26 -9.77
CA ARG A 159 -4.51 -4.58 -10.53
C ARG A 159 -5.29 -5.59 -11.32
N ARG A 160 -6.60 -5.48 -11.28
CA ARG A 160 -7.49 -6.12 -12.24
C ARG A 160 -7.50 -5.24 -13.50
N GLU A 161 -7.26 -5.83 -14.67
CA GLU A 161 -7.20 -5.06 -15.93
C GLU A 161 -8.58 -4.77 -16.46
N GLU A 162 -9.50 -5.73 -16.31
CA GLU A 162 -10.89 -5.59 -16.74
C GLU A 162 -11.84 -6.19 -15.69
N PRO A 163 -13.12 -5.76 -15.64
CA PRO A 163 -14.12 -6.42 -14.82
C PRO A 163 -14.28 -7.88 -15.24
N GLY A 164 -14.06 -8.82 -14.32
CA GLY A 164 -14.18 -10.25 -14.56
C GLY A 164 -12.89 -10.94 -15.01
N ASP A 165 -11.73 -10.29 -14.92
CA ASP A 165 -10.47 -11.01 -15.06
C ASP A 165 -10.26 -12.02 -13.89
N ASP A 166 -9.57 -13.14 -14.17
CA ASP A 166 -9.39 -14.23 -13.22
C ASP A 166 -8.25 -13.98 -12.22
N ARG A 167 -7.59 -12.82 -12.25
CA ARG A 167 -6.41 -12.52 -11.41
C ARG A 167 -6.72 -12.54 -9.93
N GLY A 168 -7.92 -12.09 -9.56
CA GLY A 168 -8.38 -12.15 -8.17
C GLY A 168 -8.51 -13.58 -7.67
N ALA A 169 -9.21 -14.42 -8.42
CA ALA A 169 -9.37 -15.83 -8.11
C ALA A 169 -8.03 -16.58 -8.09
N GLU A 170 -7.10 -16.24 -9.01
CA GLU A 170 -5.75 -16.81 -9.02
C GLU A 170 -4.97 -16.41 -7.77
N LEU A 171 -5.06 -15.15 -7.35
CA LEU A 171 -4.40 -14.67 -6.13
C LEU A 171 -4.92 -15.44 -4.91
N LEU A 172 -6.23 -15.59 -4.74
CA LEU A 172 -6.83 -16.33 -3.63
C LEU A 172 -6.48 -17.82 -3.68
N ARG A 173 -6.46 -18.42 -4.86
CA ARG A 173 -6.00 -19.79 -5.03
C ARG A 173 -4.56 -19.98 -4.54
N LYS A 174 -3.66 -19.04 -4.82
CA LYS A 174 -2.28 -19.07 -4.29
C LYS A 174 -2.24 -18.94 -2.77
N VAL A 175 -3.09 -18.13 -2.16
CA VAL A 175 -3.25 -18.04 -0.70
C VAL A 175 -3.66 -19.39 -0.10
N ASP A 176 -4.60 -20.08 -0.75
CA ASP A 176 -5.03 -21.42 -0.31
C ASP A 176 -3.97 -22.49 -0.52
N MET A 177 -3.19 -22.43 -1.61
CA MET A 177 -2.05 -23.33 -1.84
C MET A 177 -1.00 -23.24 -0.73
N LEU A 178 -0.71 -22.03 -0.22
CA LEU A 178 0.12 -21.84 0.97
C LEU A 178 -0.52 -22.39 2.24
N GLY A 179 -1.82 -22.61 2.21
CA GLY A 179 -2.60 -22.91 3.40
C GLY A 179 -2.55 -21.81 4.46
N ALA A 180 -2.51 -20.55 4.03
CA ALA A 180 -2.32 -19.42 4.92
C ALA A 180 -3.52 -19.22 5.85
N ASP A 181 -3.25 -18.80 7.09
CA ASP A 181 -4.24 -18.44 8.13
C ASP A 181 -4.78 -17.03 7.95
N GLY A 182 -4.13 -16.25 7.09
CA GLY A 182 -4.50 -14.88 6.77
C GLY A 182 -3.63 -14.30 5.67
N VAL A 183 -3.82 -13.00 5.40
CA VAL A 183 -3.09 -12.26 4.37
C VAL A 183 -2.53 -10.95 4.91
N LEU A 184 -1.41 -10.52 4.35
CA LEU A 184 -0.85 -9.18 4.51
C LEU A 184 -1.14 -8.40 3.23
N ILE A 185 -2.05 -7.43 3.30
CA ILE A 185 -2.43 -6.60 2.14
C ILE A 185 -1.56 -5.35 2.06
N ARG A 186 -1.31 -4.89 0.84
CA ARG A 186 -0.41 -3.78 0.51
C ARG A 186 -1.06 -2.69 -0.33
N ASN A 187 -2.32 -2.85 -0.72
CA ASN A 187 -3.07 -1.84 -1.45
C ASN A 187 -4.59 -2.00 -1.27
N TYR A 188 -5.34 -0.97 -1.61
CA TYR A 188 -6.79 -0.95 -1.47
C TYR A 188 -7.52 -1.88 -2.45
N GLU A 189 -6.94 -2.16 -3.60
CA GLU A 189 -7.49 -3.12 -4.58
C GLU A 189 -7.57 -4.53 -3.97
N GLN A 190 -6.54 -4.92 -3.21
CA GLN A 190 -6.55 -6.19 -2.48
C GLN A 190 -7.62 -6.22 -1.40
N TYR A 191 -7.77 -5.13 -0.63
CA TYR A 191 -8.84 -5.05 0.36
C TYR A 191 -10.22 -5.22 -0.29
N GLN A 192 -10.48 -4.49 -1.38
CA GLN A 192 -11.74 -4.58 -2.10
C GLN A 192 -11.99 -5.98 -2.67
N LEU A 193 -10.95 -6.63 -3.22
CA LEU A 193 -11.04 -8.01 -3.70
C LEU A 193 -11.45 -8.97 -2.59
N LEU A 194 -10.82 -8.87 -1.41
CA LEU A 194 -11.14 -9.75 -0.28
C LEU A 194 -12.60 -9.59 0.18
N GLU A 195 -13.12 -8.36 0.21
CA GLU A 195 -14.52 -8.07 0.53
C GLU A 195 -15.48 -8.65 -0.53
N GLU A 196 -15.17 -8.48 -1.83
CA GLU A 196 -15.99 -8.98 -2.93
C GLU A 196 -16.07 -10.51 -2.96
N GLU A 197 -14.97 -11.19 -2.65
CA GLU A 197 -14.87 -12.66 -2.64
C GLU A 197 -15.27 -13.28 -1.30
N GLY A 198 -15.67 -12.46 -0.32
CA GLY A 198 -16.10 -12.95 0.99
C GLY A 198 -14.99 -13.67 1.77
N PHE A 199 -13.75 -13.15 1.70
CA PHE A 199 -12.61 -13.74 2.39
C PHE A 199 -12.79 -13.68 3.91
N ASP A 200 -12.77 -14.83 4.58
CA ASP A 200 -13.12 -15.00 5.99
C ASP A 200 -11.94 -15.18 6.95
N LYS A 201 -10.70 -15.21 6.39
CA LYS A 201 -9.48 -15.33 7.19
C LYS A 201 -8.97 -13.96 7.64
N LYS A 202 -7.97 -13.95 8.52
CA LYS A 202 -7.37 -12.73 9.04
C LYS A 202 -6.76 -11.86 7.94
N THR A 203 -6.96 -10.55 8.03
CA THR A 203 -6.38 -9.57 7.11
C THR A 203 -5.58 -8.54 7.89
N ASP A 204 -4.29 -8.45 7.64
CA ASP A 204 -3.40 -7.44 8.22
C ASP A 204 -2.97 -6.44 7.15
N LEU A 205 -2.75 -5.19 7.57
CA LEU A 205 -2.27 -4.11 6.73
C LEU A 205 -0.75 -4.01 6.79
N ASP A 206 -0.10 -3.93 5.64
CA ASP A 206 1.32 -3.60 5.61
C ASP A 206 1.55 -2.09 5.82
N HIS A 207 2.77 -1.71 6.19
CA HIS A 207 3.16 -0.35 6.58
C HIS A 207 2.77 0.73 5.54
N ASN A 208 2.76 0.40 4.26
CA ASN A 208 2.45 1.29 3.15
C ASN A 208 0.95 1.61 2.98
N LEU A 209 0.06 1.02 3.76
CA LEU A 209 -1.34 1.45 3.87
C LEU A 209 -1.51 2.61 4.87
N TYR A 210 -0.42 3.07 5.44
CA TYR A 210 -0.26 4.34 6.15
C TYR A 210 -1.28 4.60 7.26
N VAL A 211 -1.31 3.72 8.26
CA VAL A 211 -2.09 3.97 9.48
C VAL A 211 -1.37 5.02 10.34
N PHE A 212 -1.35 6.28 9.88
CA PHE A 212 -0.56 7.35 10.50
C PHE A 212 -1.11 7.91 11.82
N ASN A 213 -2.37 7.66 12.12
CA ASN A 213 -2.99 8.24 13.31
C ASN A 213 -4.13 7.36 13.85
N ARG A 214 -4.62 7.72 15.04
CA ARG A 214 -5.68 6.98 15.73
C ARG A 214 -7.00 6.97 14.94
N CYS A 215 -7.28 7.98 14.12
CA CYS A 215 -8.48 7.98 13.28
C CYS A 215 -8.38 6.93 12.18
N GLY A 216 -7.23 6.82 11.51
CA GLY A 216 -6.94 5.76 10.55
C GLY A 216 -7.01 4.37 11.18
N LYS A 217 -6.44 4.21 12.38
CA LYS A 217 -6.54 2.97 13.16
C LYS A 217 -8.01 2.61 13.46
N ALA A 218 -8.82 3.58 13.94
CA ALA A 218 -10.23 3.37 14.19
C ALA A 218 -11.04 3.06 12.93
N PHE A 219 -10.67 3.65 11.79
CA PHE A 219 -11.29 3.35 10.49
C PHE A 219 -11.09 1.88 10.12
N TRP A 220 -9.86 1.40 10.11
CA TRP A 220 -9.54 0.04 9.73
C TRP A 220 -10.08 -1.01 10.72
N ASN A 221 -10.08 -0.71 12.03
CA ASN A 221 -10.70 -1.58 13.03
C ASN A 221 -12.20 -1.79 12.78
N ARG A 222 -12.92 -0.74 12.31
CA ARG A 222 -14.36 -0.88 11.96
C ARG A 222 -14.58 -1.74 10.72
N LEU A 223 -13.58 -1.83 9.85
CA LEU A 223 -13.61 -2.69 8.66
C LEU A 223 -13.18 -4.14 8.96
N GLY A 224 -12.96 -4.50 10.24
CA GLY A 224 -12.65 -5.86 10.63
C GLY A 224 -11.20 -6.31 10.35
N VAL A 225 -10.30 -5.37 10.07
CA VAL A 225 -8.87 -5.67 9.88
C VAL A 225 -8.26 -6.17 11.18
N SER A 226 -7.48 -7.26 11.12
CA SER A 226 -6.97 -7.97 12.29
C SER A 226 -5.77 -7.29 12.93
N GLY A 227 -4.94 -6.62 12.13
CA GLY A 227 -3.72 -5.95 12.58
C GLY A 227 -3.13 -5.00 11.52
N PHE A 228 -2.09 -4.28 11.88
CA PHE A 228 -1.36 -3.43 10.95
C PHE A 228 0.11 -3.33 11.33
N SER A 229 0.96 -3.11 10.34
CA SER A 229 2.35 -2.72 10.52
C SER A 229 2.44 -1.21 10.68
N ALA A 230 3.15 -0.76 11.69
CA ALA A 230 3.37 0.66 11.94
C ALA A 230 4.10 1.30 10.75
N PRO A 231 3.70 2.52 10.31
CA PRO A 231 4.37 3.22 9.23
C PRO A 231 5.85 3.50 9.55
N GLU A 232 6.70 3.23 8.58
CA GLU A 232 8.16 3.36 8.71
C GLU A 232 8.63 4.82 8.68
N GLU A 233 7.75 5.75 8.30
CA GLU A 233 7.99 7.19 8.26
C GLU A 233 7.80 7.89 9.61
N LEU A 234 7.13 7.24 10.57
CA LEU A 234 6.88 7.81 11.87
C LEU A 234 8.10 7.64 12.79
N ASN A 235 8.44 8.71 13.52
CA ASN A 235 9.44 8.62 14.59
C ASN A 235 8.84 8.02 15.88
N ALA A 236 9.70 7.70 16.83
CA ALA A 236 9.30 7.05 18.07
C ALA A 236 8.23 7.82 18.87
N ARG A 237 8.27 9.16 18.86
CA ARG A 237 7.24 9.98 19.53
C ARG A 237 5.89 9.83 18.82
N GLU A 238 5.87 9.92 17.51
CA GLU A 238 4.65 9.80 16.69
C GLU A 238 4.07 8.39 16.78
N LEU A 239 4.91 7.35 16.82
CA LEU A 239 4.50 5.97 17.08
C LEU A 239 3.84 5.83 18.47
N GLY A 240 4.38 6.53 19.47
CA GLY A 240 3.77 6.60 20.80
C GLY A 240 2.41 7.32 20.81
N GLU A 241 2.27 8.39 20.02
CA GLU A 241 0.99 9.12 19.86
C GLU A 241 -0.06 8.29 19.10
N LEU A 242 0.36 7.52 18.09
CA LEU A 242 -0.48 6.56 17.38
C LEU A 242 -0.96 5.44 18.31
N GLY A 243 -0.10 4.98 19.22
CA GLY A 243 -0.36 3.83 20.09
C GLY A 243 -0.25 2.53 19.31
N ILE A 244 0.97 1.99 19.24
CA ILE A 244 1.29 0.79 18.43
C ILE A 244 1.21 -0.53 19.21
N ARG A 245 0.65 -0.53 20.43
CA ARG A 245 0.30 -1.79 21.12
C ARG A 245 -0.68 -2.59 20.24
N GLY A 246 -0.35 -3.84 19.97
CA GLY A 246 -1.11 -4.68 19.04
C GLY A 246 -0.78 -4.47 17.57
N ALA A 247 0.10 -3.52 17.23
CA ALA A 247 0.66 -3.37 15.87
C ALA A 247 2.03 -4.02 15.75
N GLU A 248 2.47 -4.26 14.53
CA GLU A 248 3.84 -4.67 14.25
C GLU A 248 4.74 -3.45 14.06
N LEU A 249 5.98 -3.55 14.51
CA LEU A 249 7.04 -2.58 14.23
C LEU A 249 8.17 -3.27 13.49
N THR A 250 8.51 -2.80 12.29
CA THR A 250 9.69 -3.30 11.55
C THR A 250 10.95 -2.90 12.29
N VAL A 251 11.76 -3.87 12.68
CA VAL A 251 13.03 -3.67 13.39
C VAL A 251 14.25 -4.07 12.58
N TYR A 252 14.04 -4.82 11.51
CA TYR A 252 15.04 -5.16 10.52
C TYR A 252 14.44 -5.31 9.12
N GLY A 253 15.13 -4.81 8.09
CA GLY A 253 14.86 -5.09 6.68
C GLY A 253 15.38 -4.02 5.74
N TYR A 254 15.58 -4.39 4.48
CA TYR A 254 15.78 -3.39 3.42
C TYR A 254 14.45 -2.75 3.05
N LEU A 255 14.31 -1.46 3.39
CA LEU A 255 13.07 -0.73 3.16
C LEU A 255 12.92 -0.37 1.68
N PRO A 256 11.73 -0.56 1.08
CA PRO A 256 11.45 -0.08 -0.26
C PRO A 256 11.49 1.46 -0.30
N VAL A 257 12.35 2.02 -1.14
CA VAL A 257 12.38 3.48 -1.40
C VAL A 257 11.53 3.84 -2.62
N MET A 258 11.26 2.87 -3.49
CA MET A 258 10.36 3.05 -4.63
C MET A 258 9.79 1.71 -5.09
N ILE A 259 8.50 1.71 -5.40
CA ILE A 259 7.83 0.60 -6.08
C ILE A 259 7.35 1.12 -7.43
N SER A 260 7.88 0.55 -8.52
CA SER A 260 7.63 1.03 -9.88
C SER A 260 6.90 0.00 -10.72
N ALA A 261 5.70 0.35 -11.17
CA ALA A 261 4.96 -0.45 -12.16
C ALA A 261 5.65 -0.45 -13.54
N GLN A 262 6.64 0.42 -13.74
CA GLN A 262 7.44 0.48 -14.95
C GLN A 262 8.71 -0.36 -14.77
N CYS A 263 8.68 -1.61 -15.24
CA CYS A 263 9.80 -2.54 -15.10
C CYS A 263 11.04 -2.04 -15.86
N ILE A 264 12.16 -1.87 -15.14
CA ILE A 264 13.44 -1.38 -15.71
C ILE A 264 13.96 -2.30 -16.82
N ALA A 265 13.89 -3.63 -16.61
CA ALA A 265 14.33 -4.61 -17.61
C ALA A 265 13.50 -4.52 -18.90
N LYS A 266 12.18 -4.36 -18.77
CA LYS A 266 11.27 -4.19 -19.91
C LYS A 266 11.54 -2.87 -20.65
N THR A 267 11.70 -1.77 -19.91
CA THR A 267 12.00 -0.44 -20.48
C THR A 267 13.34 -0.42 -21.21
N ALA A 268 14.34 -1.14 -20.70
CA ALA A 268 15.67 -1.26 -21.34
C ALA A 268 15.72 -2.30 -22.47
N GLY A 269 14.60 -2.93 -22.84
CA GLY A 269 14.58 -3.98 -23.88
C GLY A 269 15.33 -5.26 -23.51
N ARG A 270 15.54 -5.53 -22.22
CA ARG A 270 16.33 -6.66 -21.70
C ARG A 270 15.50 -7.63 -20.86
N CYS A 271 14.17 -7.59 -20.99
CA CYS A 271 13.28 -8.44 -20.21
C CYS A 271 13.43 -9.91 -20.65
N THR A 272 13.78 -10.77 -19.70
CA THR A 272 13.85 -12.23 -19.86
C THR A 272 12.73 -12.97 -19.15
N HIS A 273 11.76 -12.24 -18.55
CA HIS A 273 10.71 -12.78 -17.67
C HIS A 273 11.25 -13.63 -16.51
N SER A 274 12.49 -13.37 -16.10
CA SER A 274 13.12 -14.06 -14.97
C SER A 274 13.26 -13.09 -13.80
N PRO A 275 12.81 -13.48 -12.59
CA PRO A 275 13.07 -12.70 -11.39
C PRO A 275 14.58 -12.59 -11.17
N GLY A 276 15.02 -11.46 -10.64
CA GLY A 276 16.43 -11.23 -10.39
C GLY A 276 16.69 -9.95 -9.65
N LEU A 277 17.91 -9.85 -9.11
CA LEU A 277 18.42 -8.67 -8.43
C LEU A 277 19.36 -7.91 -9.37
N THR A 278 19.08 -6.62 -9.57
CA THR A 278 19.94 -5.68 -10.29
C THR A 278 20.23 -4.47 -9.42
N PHE A 279 20.99 -3.49 -9.90
CA PHE A 279 21.32 -2.31 -9.11
C PHE A 279 21.16 -1.05 -9.95
N LEU A 280 20.59 -0.02 -9.33
CA LEU A 280 20.69 1.35 -9.80
C LEU A 280 21.80 2.06 -9.05
N THR A 281 22.59 2.85 -9.76
CA THR A 281 23.64 3.67 -9.13
C THR A 281 23.27 5.13 -9.29
N ASP A 282 23.25 5.88 -8.20
CA ASP A 282 23.00 7.32 -8.22
C ASP A 282 24.26 8.11 -8.63
N ARG A 283 24.12 9.43 -8.72
CA ARG A 283 25.24 10.33 -9.06
C ARG A 283 26.35 10.38 -8.00
N LEU A 284 26.09 9.90 -6.79
CA LEU A 284 27.05 9.83 -5.69
C LEU A 284 27.73 8.46 -5.58
N GLY A 285 27.38 7.52 -6.44
CA GLY A 285 27.89 6.16 -6.46
C GLY A 285 27.16 5.19 -5.54
N SER A 286 26.07 5.61 -4.88
CA SER A 286 25.28 4.72 -4.01
C SER A 286 24.53 3.69 -4.87
N ARG A 287 24.57 2.43 -4.45
CA ARG A 287 24.00 1.30 -5.19
C ARG A 287 22.71 0.84 -4.54
N PHE A 288 21.58 1.11 -5.19
CA PHE A 288 20.24 0.71 -4.76
C PHE A 288 19.89 -0.66 -5.33
N PRO A 289 19.63 -1.67 -4.51
CA PRO A 289 19.17 -2.96 -4.98
C PRO A 289 17.79 -2.84 -5.64
N VAL A 290 17.61 -3.50 -6.78
CA VAL A 290 16.34 -3.53 -7.54
C VAL A 290 15.94 -4.97 -7.75
N LYS A 291 14.82 -5.37 -7.18
CA LYS A 291 14.24 -6.70 -7.32
C LYS A 291 13.11 -6.67 -8.35
N ASN A 292 13.20 -7.54 -9.35
CA ASN A 292 12.17 -7.68 -10.37
C ASN A 292 11.09 -8.65 -9.88
N GLN A 293 9.84 -8.19 -9.88
CA GLN A 293 8.66 -9.02 -9.60
C GLN A 293 7.98 -9.34 -10.93
N CYS A 294 8.37 -10.45 -11.54
CA CYS A 294 8.01 -10.77 -12.92
C CYS A 294 6.56 -11.21 -13.08
N ASP A 295 5.96 -11.85 -12.09
CA ASP A 295 4.55 -12.30 -12.13
C ASP A 295 3.57 -11.12 -12.28
N TYR A 296 3.93 -9.97 -11.71
CA TYR A 296 3.12 -8.75 -11.73
C TYR A 296 3.77 -7.59 -12.49
N CYS A 297 4.94 -7.83 -13.11
CA CYS A 297 5.67 -6.91 -13.97
C CYS A 297 5.99 -5.54 -13.33
N TYR A 298 6.50 -5.53 -12.09
CA TYR A 298 6.97 -4.33 -11.40
C TYR A 298 8.36 -4.51 -10.78
N ASN A 299 8.97 -3.43 -10.32
CA ASN A 299 10.22 -3.44 -9.57
C ASN A 299 10.02 -2.90 -8.16
N VAL A 300 10.73 -3.48 -7.21
CA VAL A 300 10.95 -2.90 -5.88
C VAL A 300 12.40 -2.42 -5.81
N ILE A 301 12.59 -1.15 -5.54
CA ILE A 301 13.91 -0.52 -5.36
C ILE A 301 14.08 -0.33 -3.85
N TYR A 302 15.08 -0.97 -3.30
CA TYR A 302 15.36 -0.94 -1.88
C TYR A 302 16.41 0.12 -1.51
N ASN A 303 16.41 0.54 -0.26
CA ASN A 303 17.45 1.40 0.29
C ASN A 303 18.83 0.70 0.17
N THR A 304 19.89 1.48 0.19
CA THR A 304 21.27 0.97 0.10
C THR A 304 21.71 0.22 1.36
N LEU A 305 21.12 0.54 2.50
CA LEU A 305 21.40 -0.05 3.80
C LEU A 305 20.11 -0.59 4.43
N PRO A 306 20.17 -1.72 5.14
CA PRO A 306 19.02 -2.23 5.87
C PRO A 306 18.70 -1.34 7.08
N LEU A 307 17.42 -1.27 7.43
CA LEU A 307 16.97 -0.80 8.74
C LEU A 307 17.47 -1.79 9.81
N TYR A 308 18.00 -1.28 10.92
CA TYR A 308 18.23 -2.06 12.11
C TYR A 308 17.98 -1.23 13.38
N LEU A 309 17.03 -1.66 14.19
CA LEU A 309 16.59 -0.96 15.39
C LEU A 309 16.96 -1.70 16.71
N GLY A 310 17.80 -2.73 16.66
CA GLY A 310 18.24 -3.44 17.87
C GLY A 310 18.88 -2.53 18.93
N MET A 311 19.62 -1.50 18.47
CA MET A 311 20.24 -0.51 19.36
C MET A 311 19.23 0.43 20.04
N GLN A 312 17.96 0.44 19.62
CA GLN A 312 16.86 1.24 20.17
C GLN A 312 15.93 0.42 21.07
N LYS A 313 16.37 -0.74 21.55
CA LYS A 313 15.61 -1.69 22.38
C LYS A 313 14.80 -1.01 23.49
N GLU A 314 15.42 -0.13 24.27
CA GLU A 314 14.76 0.52 25.41
C GLU A 314 13.66 1.51 24.98
N GLU A 315 13.84 2.17 23.86
CA GLU A 315 12.82 3.07 23.31
C GLU A 315 11.65 2.28 22.74
N ILE A 316 11.91 1.18 22.01
CA ILE A 316 10.91 0.25 21.50
C ILE A 316 10.16 -0.44 22.63
N ARG A 317 10.85 -0.79 23.72
CA ARG A 317 10.20 -1.35 24.92
C ARG A 317 9.14 -0.41 25.51
N ARG A 318 9.42 0.91 25.52
CA ARG A 318 8.42 1.91 25.98
C ARG A 318 7.23 2.02 25.03
N LEU A 319 7.43 1.85 23.74
CA LEU A 319 6.35 1.83 22.74
C LEU A 319 5.52 0.54 22.83
N ALA A 320 6.13 -0.54 23.29
CA ALA A 320 5.51 -1.86 23.48
C ALA A 320 4.68 -2.34 22.27
N PRO A 321 5.27 -2.44 21.06
CA PRO A 321 4.55 -2.96 19.91
C PRO A 321 4.06 -4.39 20.16
N GLY A 322 3.00 -4.80 19.45
CA GLY A 322 2.45 -6.14 19.57
C GLY A 322 3.42 -7.22 19.05
N MET A 323 4.14 -6.92 17.98
CA MET A 323 5.18 -7.78 17.42
C MET A 323 6.34 -6.93 16.87
N LEU A 324 7.52 -7.55 16.82
CA LEU A 324 8.71 -7.03 16.16
C LEU A 324 8.87 -7.74 14.81
N ARG A 325 8.79 -6.98 13.69
CA ARG A 325 8.91 -7.55 12.35
C ARG A 325 10.35 -7.58 11.89
N ILE A 326 10.79 -8.75 11.45
CA ILE A 326 12.01 -8.96 10.67
C ILE A 326 11.58 -9.21 9.23
N GLN A 327 12.05 -8.38 8.30
CA GLN A 327 11.62 -8.43 6.91
C GLN A 327 12.80 -8.76 5.99
N PHE A 328 12.79 -9.95 5.42
CA PHE A 328 13.78 -10.36 4.42
C PHE A 328 13.28 -10.06 3.01
N SER A 329 14.19 -9.62 2.15
CA SER A 329 13.90 -9.26 0.76
C SER A 329 15.00 -9.71 -0.21
N ILE A 330 16.23 -9.21 -0.01
CA ILE A 330 17.39 -9.46 -0.90
C ILE A 330 18.46 -10.32 -0.25
N GLU A 331 18.33 -10.62 1.02
CA GLU A 331 19.27 -11.46 1.78
C GLU A 331 19.25 -12.91 1.29
N THR A 332 20.37 -13.58 1.41
CA THR A 332 20.44 -15.06 1.24
C THR A 332 19.86 -15.78 2.45
N GLY A 333 19.58 -17.08 2.32
CA GLY A 333 19.12 -17.88 3.46
C GLY A 333 20.12 -17.91 4.62
N GLU A 334 21.44 -17.96 4.34
CA GLU A 334 22.48 -17.90 5.37
C GLU A 334 22.49 -16.55 6.10
N GLN A 335 22.35 -15.45 5.35
CA GLN A 335 22.24 -14.12 5.95
C GLN A 335 20.99 -14.01 6.81
N ALA A 336 19.84 -14.52 6.33
CA ALA A 336 18.60 -14.51 7.08
C ALA A 336 18.73 -15.23 8.44
N GLY A 337 19.36 -16.39 8.49
CA GLY A 337 19.64 -17.09 9.74
C GLY A 337 20.47 -16.27 10.72
N LYS A 338 21.60 -15.70 10.27
CA LYS A 338 22.46 -14.86 11.11
C LYS A 338 21.75 -13.61 11.65
N ILE A 339 20.88 -13.02 10.82
CA ILE A 339 20.12 -11.83 11.21
C ILE A 339 19.03 -12.19 12.23
N LEU A 340 18.36 -13.35 12.07
CA LEU A 340 17.41 -13.84 13.06
C LEU A 340 18.06 -13.97 14.43
N ASP A 341 19.22 -14.60 14.51
CA ASP A 341 19.98 -14.73 15.76
C ASP A 341 20.35 -13.37 16.34
N LEU A 342 20.91 -12.46 15.51
CA LEU A 342 21.33 -11.12 15.93
C LEU A 342 20.14 -10.31 16.48
N VAL A 343 19.00 -10.30 15.78
CA VAL A 343 17.84 -9.48 16.17
C VAL A 343 17.17 -10.06 17.42
N THR A 344 17.00 -11.37 17.48
CA THR A 344 16.40 -12.01 18.67
C THR A 344 17.27 -11.82 19.90
N GLU A 345 18.58 -11.98 19.78
CA GLU A 345 19.53 -11.72 20.88
C GLU A 345 19.49 -10.24 21.32
N ALA A 346 19.43 -9.30 20.37
CA ALA A 346 19.37 -7.87 20.69
C ALA A 346 18.15 -7.51 21.54
N PHE A 347 17.00 -8.09 21.29
CA PHE A 347 15.77 -7.77 22.02
C PHE A 347 15.55 -8.63 23.27
N LEU A 348 16.00 -9.87 23.29
CA LEU A 348 15.79 -10.82 24.40
C LEU A 348 16.95 -10.86 25.38
N GLY A 349 18.17 -10.59 24.93
CA GLY A 349 19.37 -10.60 25.76
C GLY A 349 19.29 -9.61 26.93
N GLY A 350 19.82 -9.99 28.09
CA GLY A 350 19.79 -9.19 29.33
C GLY A 350 20.73 -7.97 29.38
N GLY A 351 21.57 -7.78 28.35
CA GLY A 351 22.58 -6.74 28.26
C GLY A 351 22.28 -5.65 27.22
N SER A 352 23.21 -4.70 27.06
CA SER A 352 23.17 -3.78 25.92
C SER A 352 23.39 -4.57 24.64
N PRO A 353 22.58 -4.35 23.58
CA PRO A 353 22.74 -5.05 22.32
C PRO A 353 24.08 -4.72 21.67
N SER A 354 24.72 -5.72 21.07
CA SER A 354 25.92 -5.55 20.27
C SER A 354 25.58 -4.87 18.95
N ALA A 355 26.45 -3.97 18.48
CA ALA A 355 26.31 -3.42 17.13
C ALA A 355 26.53 -4.54 16.08
N PRO A 356 25.77 -4.55 14.99
CA PRO A 356 25.99 -5.51 13.91
C PRO A 356 27.35 -5.25 13.22
N ASP A 357 27.85 -6.27 12.55
CA ASP A 357 29.08 -6.21 11.75
C ASP A 357 28.88 -5.65 10.32
N PHE A 358 27.69 -5.13 10.04
CA PHE A 358 27.33 -4.49 8.77
C PHE A 358 26.83 -3.05 8.96
N GLU A 359 26.93 -2.25 7.91
CA GLU A 359 26.36 -0.90 7.88
C GLU A 359 24.84 -0.94 7.85
N TYR A 360 24.19 -0.07 8.61
CA TYR A 360 22.74 0.00 8.73
C TYR A 360 22.21 1.43 8.90
N THR A 361 20.91 1.59 8.70
CA THR A 361 20.20 2.82 8.99
C THR A 361 19.18 2.63 10.11
N GLN A 362 18.83 3.71 10.79
CA GLN A 362 17.69 3.74 11.73
C GLN A 362 16.42 4.26 11.08
N GLY A 363 16.41 4.47 9.76
CA GLY A 363 15.29 5.03 9.04
C GLY A 363 14.84 6.36 9.65
N HIS A 364 13.53 6.53 9.75
CA HIS A 364 12.89 7.71 10.32
C HIS A 364 12.64 7.62 11.83
N PHE A 365 12.98 6.50 12.48
CA PHE A 365 12.63 6.22 13.86
C PHE A 365 13.02 7.34 14.86
N ARG A 366 14.14 8.05 14.65
CA ARG A 366 14.54 9.17 15.50
C ARG A 366 14.08 10.53 15.01
N ARG A 367 14.04 10.77 13.71
CA ARG A 367 13.86 12.12 13.14
C ARG A 367 12.51 12.32 12.44
N GLY A 368 11.84 11.24 12.06
CA GLY A 368 10.64 11.34 11.21
C GLY A 368 10.97 11.80 9.79
N VAL A 369 9.92 12.06 9.03
CA VAL A 369 10.00 12.71 7.72
C VAL A 369 9.80 14.20 7.94
N SER A 370 10.83 15.01 7.71
CA SER A 370 10.79 16.48 7.84
C SER A 370 10.57 17.14 6.49
#